data_645b57b232668e6eaeed7d7808f48788
#
_entry.id   645b57b232668e6eaeed7d7808f48788
#
_cell.length_a   1.000
_cell.length_b   1.000
_cell.length_c   1.000
_cell.angle_alpha   90.00
_cell.angle_beta   90.00
_cell.angle_gamma   90.00
#
_symmetry.space_group_name_H-M   'P 1'
#
loop_
_entity.id
_entity.type
_entity.pdbx_description
1 polymer ?
#
loop_
_entity_poly.entity_id
_entity_poly.type
_entity_poly.pdbx_seq_one_letter_code
_entity_poly.pdbx_strand_id
1 'polypeptide(L)'
;NRGMKVALVEMQDFAQGTSSRSTKLVHGGLRYLKQLQVGVVAETGKERAIVYENGPHVTTPEWMLLPMHKGGTFGKFSTSIGLAMYDRLAGVKKSERKKMLSKQETLNKEPLVKRDGLKGGGYYVEYRTDDARLTIEVMKKAAENGAEIINYTKSEHFTYDSNKKVNGIEVLDMIDGETYAIKAKKVINASGPWVDEVRSGDYARNNKQLRLTKGVHVVIDQSKFPLGQAVYFDTEKDGRMIFAIPREGKAYVGTTDTFYDNEKATPLTTQEDRDYLINAINYMFPTVNVKDEDIESTWAGIRPLILEKGKDPSEISRKDEVWEGESGLLTIAGGKLTGYRHMALEIVDLLAKRLKQEYGLKFESCATKYLKISGGDVGGSKNFEHFVEQKVDAAKGFGID
;
A
#
# COMPACT_ATOMS: atom_id res chain seq x y z
N ASN A 1 -8.11 -7.85 -18.79
CA ASN A 1 -8.10 -6.86 -19.87
C ASN A 1 -7.27 -7.28 -21.11
N ARG A 2 -6.62 -8.44 -21.09
CA ARG A 2 -5.75 -8.95 -22.18
C ARG A 2 -6.32 -10.21 -22.87
N GLY A 3 -7.56 -10.59 -22.55
CA GLY A 3 -8.22 -11.77 -23.11
C GLY A 3 -7.81 -13.10 -22.47
N MET A 4 -7.15 -13.08 -21.32
CA MET A 4 -6.83 -14.29 -20.55
C MET A 4 -8.05 -14.72 -19.73
N LYS A 5 -8.32 -16.02 -19.67
CA LYS A 5 -9.20 -16.60 -18.65
C LYS A 5 -8.43 -16.72 -17.35
N VAL A 6 -8.96 -16.19 -16.27
CA VAL A 6 -8.28 -16.08 -14.96
C VAL A 6 -9.21 -16.57 -13.87
N ALA A 7 -8.67 -17.41 -12.98
CA ALA A 7 -9.26 -17.69 -11.67
C ALA A 7 -8.34 -17.14 -10.58
N LEU A 8 -8.91 -16.53 -9.55
CA LEU A 8 -8.21 -16.05 -8.36
C LEU A 8 -8.88 -16.62 -7.13
N VAL A 9 -8.09 -17.17 -6.23
CA VAL A 9 -8.55 -17.65 -4.92
C VAL A 9 -7.87 -16.87 -3.80
N GLU A 10 -8.64 -16.54 -2.75
CA GLU A 10 -8.18 -15.87 -1.54
C GLU A 10 -8.66 -16.67 -0.32
N MET A 11 -7.75 -17.01 0.59
CA MET A 11 -8.08 -17.86 1.74
C MET A 11 -8.98 -17.19 2.79
N GLN A 12 -8.95 -15.85 2.84
CA GLN A 12 -9.76 -15.06 3.76
C GLN A 12 -10.76 -14.20 2.97
N ASP A 13 -11.31 -13.16 3.57
CA ASP A 13 -12.04 -12.17 2.81
C ASP A 13 -11.08 -11.31 1.97
N PHE A 14 -11.59 -10.74 0.88
CA PHE A 14 -10.78 -9.87 0.03
C PHE A 14 -10.22 -8.69 0.82
N ALA A 15 -8.96 -8.38 0.58
CA ALA A 15 -8.18 -7.33 1.25
C ALA A 15 -7.87 -7.58 2.75
N GLN A 16 -8.25 -8.68 3.35
CA GLN A 16 -8.08 -8.90 4.80
C GLN A 16 -6.62 -8.94 5.26
N GLY A 17 -5.68 -9.28 4.40
CA GLY A 17 -4.24 -9.29 4.70
C GLY A 17 -3.63 -7.87 4.75
N THR A 18 -2.43 -7.74 4.21
CA THR A 18 -1.65 -6.49 4.18
C THR A 18 -2.37 -5.35 3.44
N SER A 19 -3.22 -5.70 2.45
CA SER A 19 -3.88 -4.74 1.56
C SER A 19 -4.86 -3.81 2.25
N SER A 20 -5.41 -4.16 3.43
CA SER A 20 -6.28 -3.27 4.22
C SER A 20 -5.63 -2.74 5.51
N ARG A 21 -4.38 -3.15 5.77
CA ARG A 21 -3.66 -2.84 7.01
C ARG A 21 -2.47 -1.90 6.78
N SER A 22 -2.56 -1.09 5.73
CA SER A 22 -1.55 -0.08 5.38
C SER A 22 -1.74 1.23 6.16
N THR A 23 -0.90 2.22 5.90
CA THR A 23 -1.09 3.60 6.41
C THR A 23 -2.24 4.34 5.68
N LYS A 24 -2.99 3.64 4.82
CA LYS A 24 -4.09 4.19 4.00
C LYS A 24 -3.66 5.37 3.13
N LEU A 25 -2.42 5.27 2.63
CA LEU A 25 -1.81 6.22 1.70
C LEU A 25 -1.30 5.50 0.45
N VAL A 26 -1.61 6.07 -0.70
CA VAL A 26 -0.96 5.81 -1.97
C VAL A 26 0.12 6.88 -2.13
N HIS A 27 1.35 6.54 -1.72
CA HIS A 27 2.41 7.52 -1.58
C HIS A 27 3.70 7.13 -2.33
N GLY A 28 4.43 8.14 -2.82
CA GLY A 28 5.66 7.94 -3.59
C GLY A 28 6.90 7.60 -2.75
N GLY A 29 6.81 7.71 -1.42
CA GLY A 29 7.89 7.33 -0.52
C GLY A 29 9.09 8.28 -0.55
N LEU A 30 8.90 9.51 -0.10
CA LEU A 30 9.93 10.56 -0.02
C LEU A 30 11.27 10.10 0.61
N ARG A 31 11.21 9.16 1.57
CA ARG A 31 12.43 8.62 2.23
C ARG A 31 13.37 7.89 1.27
N TYR A 32 12.88 7.35 0.12
CA TYR A 32 13.72 6.67 -0.87
C TYR A 32 14.63 7.62 -1.64
N LEU A 33 14.26 8.89 -1.73
CA LEU A 33 15.18 9.91 -2.25
C LEU A 33 16.41 10.05 -1.36
N LYS A 34 16.27 9.95 -0.03
CA LYS A 34 17.39 9.94 0.89
C LYS A 34 18.30 8.71 0.68
N GLN A 35 17.71 7.60 0.25
CA GLN A 35 18.45 6.36 -0.08
C GLN A 35 18.92 6.32 -1.55
N LEU A 36 18.84 7.45 -2.28
CA LEU A 36 19.21 7.58 -3.70
C LEU A 36 18.46 6.60 -4.65
N GLN A 37 17.31 6.08 -4.23
CA GLN A 37 16.48 5.18 -5.02
C GLN A 37 15.55 5.96 -5.97
N VAL A 38 16.13 6.77 -6.85
CA VAL A 38 15.41 7.69 -7.75
C VAL A 38 14.42 6.95 -8.66
N GLY A 39 14.79 5.77 -9.16
CA GLY A 39 13.92 4.94 -10.01
C GLY A 39 12.62 4.52 -9.31
N VAL A 40 12.71 4.07 -8.06
CA VAL A 40 11.54 3.68 -7.24
C VAL A 40 10.61 4.86 -7.01
N VAL A 41 11.15 6.04 -6.77
CA VAL A 41 10.34 7.27 -6.56
C VAL A 41 9.64 7.69 -7.85
N ALA A 42 10.33 7.62 -8.99
CA ALA A 42 9.74 7.96 -10.29
C ALA A 42 8.60 7.01 -10.67
N GLU A 43 8.77 5.72 -10.43
CA GLU A 43 7.78 4.70 -10.72
C GLU A 43 6.57 4.83 -9.80
N THR A 44 6.78 4.84 -8.47
CA THR A 44 5.70 4.99 -7.49
C THR A 44 4.96 6.32 -7.65
N GLY A 45 5.65 7.39 -8.03
CA GLY A 45 5.02 8.68 -8.32
C GLY A 45 4.10 8.63 -9.54
N LYS A 46 4.50 7.95 -10.62
CA LYS A 46 3.65 7.73 -11.80
C LYS A 46 2.46 6.84 -11.48
N GLU A 47 2.69 5.73 -10.78
CA GLU A 47 1.61 4.81 -10.38
C GLU A 47 0.59 5.49 -9.47
N ARG A 48 1.03 6.31 -8.52
CA ARG A 48 0.15 7.13 -7.67
C ARG A 48 -0.84 7.97 -8.49
N ALA A 49 -0.34 8.64 -9.52
CA ALA A 49 -1.18 9.46 -10.40
C ALA A 49 -2.17 8.61 -11.21
N ILE A 50 -1.75 7.41 -11.65
CA ILE A 50 -2.63 6.47 -12.37
C ILE A 50 -3.73 5.94 -11.44
N VAL A 51 -3.39 5.56 -10.21
CA VAL A 51 -4.36 5.08 -9.21
C VAL A 51 -5.43 6.14 -8.93
N TYR A 52 -5.01 7.39 -8.72
CA TYR A 52 -5.94 8.51 -8.53
C TYR A 52 -6.82 8.76 -9.76
N GLU A 53 -6.24 8.76 -10.96
CA GLU A 53 -7.00 8.98 -12.19
C GLU A 53 -8.02 7.86 -12.47
N ASN A 54 -7.70 6.62 -12.09
CA ASN A 54 -8.56 5.46 -12.32
C ASN A 54 -9.58 5.22 -11.20
N GLY A 55 -9.39 5.80 -10.01
CA GLY A 55 -10.26 5.59 -8.85
C GLY A 55 -10.31 6.78 -7.91
N PRO A 56 -10.76 7.98 -8.37
CA PRO A 56 -10.78 9.18 -7.53
C PRO A 56 -11.77 9.10 -6.37
N HIS A 57 -12.72 8.20 -6.41
CA HIS A 57 -13.70 7.94 -5.35
C HIS A 57 -13.11 7.17 -4.15
N VAL A 58 -11.99 6.49 -4.33
CA VAL A 58 -11.28 5.74 -3.27
C VAL A 58 -9.89 6.27 -2.98
N THR A 59 -9.40 7.22 -3.77
CA THR A 59 -8.07 7.80 -3.62
C THR A 59 -8.17 9.30 -3.87
N THR A 60 -7.84 10.11 -2.87
CA THR A 60 -7.97 11.58 -2.91
C THR A 60 -6.68 12.28 -2.49
N PRO A 61 -6.37 13.49 -3.01
CA PRO A 61 -5.21 14.26 -2.57
C PRO A 61 -5.27 14.56 -1.06
N GLU A 62 -4.14 14.40 -0.39
CA GLU A 62 -3.94 14.71 1.02
C GLU A 62 -2.68 15.57 1.19
N TRP A 63 -2.84 16.78 1.72
CA TRP A 63 -1.71 17.65 2.00
C TRP A 63 -0.97 17.19 3.24
N MET A 64 0.33 16.96 3.10
CA MET A 64 1.21 16.45 4.13
C MET A 64 2.18 17.54 4.59
N LEU A 65 2.23 17.77 5.90
CA LEU A 65 3.21 18.65 6.53
C LEU A 65 4.41 17.81 7.01
N LEU A 66 5.61 18.24 6.64
CA LEU A 66 6.89 17.68 7.09
C LEU A 66 7.61 18.73 7.94
N PRO A 67 7.41 18.79 9.26
CA PRO A 67 8.11 19.73 10.12
C PRO A 67 9.61 19.42 10.18
N MET A 68 10.43 20.44 10.10
CA MET A 68 11.89 20.34 10.10
C MET A 68 12.48 20.93 11.37
N HIS A 69 13.08 20.09 12.21
CA HIS A 69 13.72 20.49 13.46
C HIS A 69 15.25 20.50 13.35
N LYS A 70 15.89 21.24 14.25
CA LYS A 70 17.36 21.22 14.39
C LYS A 70 17.79 19.80 14.82
N GLY A 71 18.72 19.20 14.08
CA GLY A 71 19.19 17.82 14.35
C GLY A 71 18.25 16.71 13.87
N GLY A 72 17.08 17.04 13.28
CA GLY A 72 16.15 16.07 12.73
C GLY A 72 16.63 15.44 11.41
N THR A 73 15.87 14.45 10.96
CA THR A 73 16.17 13.63 9.78
C THR A 73 16.21 14.44 8.48
N PHE A 74 15.45 15.54 8.40
CA PHE A 74 15.32 16.38 7.21
C PHE A 74 15.79 17.81 7.45
N GLY A 75 16.84 18.24 6.73
CA GLY A 75 17.28 19.63 6.68
C GLY A 75 16.52 20.45 5.65
N LYS A 76 16.41 21.78 5.84
CA LYS A 76 15.63 22.67 4.97
C LYS A 76 16.06 22.61 3.50
N PHE A 77 17.35 22.61 3.24
CA PHE A 77 17.91 22.60 1.87
C PHE A 77 17.71 21.23 1.20
N SER A 78 18.08 20.15 1.88
CA SER A 78 17.94 18.79 1.37
C SER A 78 16.46 18.42 1.12
N THR A 79 15.56 18.85 2.02
CA THR A 79 14.12 18.67 1.86
C THR A 79 13.58 19.43 0.64
N SER A 80 14.02 20.67 0.45
CA SER A 80 13.59 21.47 -0.71
C SER A 80 14.01 20.83 -2.03
N ILE A 81 15.23 20.34 -2.13
CA ILE A 81 15.71 19.63 -3.33
C ILE A 81 14.99 18.29 -3.48
N GLY A 82 14.86 17.52 -2.41
CA GLY A 82 14.18 16.23 -2.43
C GLY A 82 12.71 16.34 -2.88
N LEU A 83 11.95 17.27 -2.33
CA LEU A 83 10.58 17.52 -2.74
C LEU A 83 10.46 18.08 -4.17
N ALA A 84 11.41 18.92 -4.64
CA ALA A 84 11.43 19.39 -6.02
C ALA A 84 11.70 18.24 -7.01
N MET A 85 12.62 17.37 -6.65
CA MET A 85 12.90 16.16 -7.44
C MET A 85 11.68 15.22 -7.44
N TYR A 86 11.04 15.05 -6.29
CA TYR A 86 9.81 14.28 -6.14
C TYR A 86 8.70 14.80 -7.07
N ASP A 87 8.40 16.10 -7.01
CA ASP A 87 7.38 16.73 -7.87
C ASP A 87 7.65 16.49 -9.36
N ARG A 88 8.92 16.58 -9.77
CA ARG A 88 9.32 16.37 -11.17
C ARG A 88 9.22 14.91 -11.60
N LEU A 89 9.71 13.99 -10.77
CA LEU A 89 9.72 12.55 -11.06
C LEU A 89 8.31 11.96 -11.05
N ALA A 90 7.47 12.40 -10.11
CA ALA A 90 6.09 11.97 -9.96
C ALA A 90 5.10 12.65 -10.92
N GLY A 91 5.56 13.64 -11.71
CA GLY A 91 4.68 14.40 -12.62
C GLY A 91 3.58 15.17 -11.90
N VAL A 92 3.88 15.71 -10.70
CA VAL A 92 2.90 16.37 -9.83
C VAL A 92 2.26 17.58 -10.53
N LYS A 93 0.94 17.71 -10.44
CA LYS A 93 0.17 18.84 -11.00
C LYS A 93 0.67 20.16 -10.42
N LYS A 94 0.61 21.27 -11.20
CA LYS A 94 1.09 22.60 -10.73
C LYS A 94 0.44 23.03 -9.41
N SER A 95 -0.84 22.75 -9.22
CA SER A 95 -1.60 23.06 -7.99
C SER A 95 -1.18 22.26 -6.76
N GLU A 96 -0.59 21.07 -6.96
CA GLU A 96 -0.18 20.14 -5.93
C GLU A 96 1.33 20.19 -5.62
N ARG A 97 2.07 21.12 -6.27
CA ARG A 97 3.51 21.26 -6.05
C ARG A 97 3.84 21.68 -4.63
N LYS A 98 4.95 21.18 -4.15
CA LYS A 98 5.50 21.47 -2.82
C LYS A 98 5.54 22.96 -2.51
N LYS A 99 5.41 23.28 -1.23
CA LYS A 99 5.68 24.61 -0.66
C LYS A 99 6.67 24.44 0.49
N MET A 100 7.64 25.37 0.59
CA MET A 100 8.52 25.42 1.75
C MET A 100 7.99 26.50 2.68
N LEU A 101 7.67 26.11 3.91
CA LEU A 101 7.05 26.97 4.90
C LEU A 101 8.09 27.51 5.88
N SER A 102 7.93 28.74 6.33
CA SER A 102 8.59 29.31 7.50
C SER A 102 8.13 28.61 8.78
N LYS A 103 8.82 28.90 9.91
CA LYS A 103 8.38 28.41 11.23
C LYS A 103 6.94 28.81 11.55
N GLN A 104 6.59 30.09 11.30
CA GLN A 104 5.25 30.60 11.62
C GLN A 104 4.19 29.96 10.72
N GLU A 105 4.43 29.85 9.42
CA GLU A 105 3.50 29.19 8.50
C GLU A 105 3.30 27.71 8.84
N THR A 106 4.36 27.03 9.29
CA THR A 106 4.29 25.62 9.76
C THR A 106 3.37 25.50 10.97
N LEU A 107 3.53 26.39 11.96
CA LEU A 107 2.69 26.41 13.17
C LEU A 107 1.25 26.87 12.88
N ASN A 108 1.04 27.69 11.85
CA ASN A 108 -0.30 28.07 11.41
C ASN A 108 -1.02 26.88 10.74
N LYS A 109 -0.29 25.98 10.11
CA LYS A 109 -0.86 24.74 9.52
C LYS A 109 -1.18 23.71 10.58
N GLU A 110 -0.27 23.49 11.52
CA GLU A 110 -0.48 22.56 12.63
C GLU A 110 0.12 23.15 13.93
N PRO A 111 -0.71 23.77 14.76
CA PRO A 111 -0.27 24.44 16.00
C PRO A 111 0.30 23.49 17.07
N LEU A 112 -0.06 22.20 17.02
CA LEU A 112 0.36 21.18 17.97
C LEU A 112 1.82 20.75 17.82
N VAL A 113 2.42 21.01 16.62
CA VAL A 113 3.81 20.62 16.33
C VAL A 113 4.77 21.27 17.33
N LYS A 114 5.71 20.47 17.83
CA LYS A 114 6.81 20.90 18.70
C LYS A 114 7.48 22.18 18.20
N ARG A 115 7.50 23.21 19.03
CA ARG A 115 8.05 24.54 18.70
C ARG A 115 9.56 24.65 18.87
N ASP A 116 10.09 23.84 19.82
CA ASP A 116 11.53 23.85 20.10
C ASP A 116 12.31 23.28 18.91
N GLY A 117 13.37 23.98 18.50
CA GLY A 117 14.19 23.59 17.37
C GLY A 117 13.54 23.67 15.99
N LEU A 118 12.24 24.04 15.88
CA LEU A 118 11.52 24.13 14.61
C LEU A 118 12.11 25.21 13.69
N LYS A 119 12.48 24.83 12.46
CA LYS A 119 13.08 25.67 11.40
C LYS A 119 12.11 26.03 10.29
N GLY A 120 10.99 25.32 10.20
CA GLY A 120 10.00 25.45 9.15
C GLY A 120 9.45 24.10 8.74
N GLY A 121 8.77 24.01 7.60
CA GLY A 121 8.18 22.77 7.12
C GLY A 121 8.23 22.61 5.60
N GLY A 122 8.22 21.38 5.13
CA GLY A 122 7.85 21.02 3.78
C GLY A 122 6.34 20.75 3.71
N TYR A 123 5.66 21.25 2.70
CA TYR A 123 4.23 21.04 2.51
C TYR A 123 4.01 20.50 1.09
N TYR A 124 3.49 19.27 0.97
CA TYR A 124 3.42 18.53 -0.28
C TYR A 124 2.22 17.60 -0.30
N VAL A 125 1.84 17.08 -1.48
CA VAL A 125 0.67 16.21 -1.63
C VAL A 125 1.08 14.75 -1.71
N GLU A 126 0.45 13.94 -0.89
CA GLU A 126 0.30 12.49 -1.07
C GLU A 126 -1.17 12.18 -1.39
N TYR A 127 -1.53 10.91 -1.57
CA TYR A 127 -2.92 10.54 -1.77
C TYR A 127 -3.40 9.64 -0.65
N ARG A 128 -4.47 10.07 0.02
CA ARG A 128 -5.21 9.25 0.96
C ARG A 128 -6.02 8.22 0.19
N THR A 129 -6.11 7.01 0.70
CA THR A 129 -6.95 5.96 0.12
C THR A 129 -7.74 5.23 1.20
N ASP A 130 -8.85 4.63 0.79
CA ASP A 130 -9.42 3.47 1.46
C ASP A 130 -8.81 2.24 0.80
N ASP A 131 -7.84 1.63 1.44
CA ASP A 131 -7.03 0.56 0.88
C ASP A 131 -7.83 -0.75 0.69
N ALA A 132 -8.74 -1.06 1.60
CA ALA A 132 -9.67 -2.18 1.46
C ALA A 132 -10.61 -1.95 0.29
N ARG A 133 -11.23 -0.78 0.22
CA ARG A 133 -12.13 -0.41 -0.86
C ARG A 133 -11.43 -0.37 -2.21
N LEU A 134 -10.21 0.17 -2.29
CA LEU A 134 -9.40 0.15 -3.51
C LEU A 134 -9.22 -1.29 -4.01
N THR A 135 -8.87 -2.22 -3.12
CA THR A 135 -8.70 -3.64 -3.47
C THR A 135 -10.01 -4.24 -3.99
N ILE A 136 -11.13 -4.02 -3.29
CA ILE A 136 -12.44 -4.54 -3.69
C ILE A 136 -12.89 -3.97 -5.04
N GLU A 137 -12.69 -2.68 -5.31
CA GLU A 137 -13.05 -2.09 -6.60
C GLU A 137 -12.19 -2.62 -7.76
N VAL A 138 -10.92 -2.97 -7.50
CA VAL A 138 -10.08 -3.68 -8.47
C VAL A 138 -10.61 -5.10 -8.72
N MET A 139 -11.00 -5.83 -7.66
CA MET A 139 -11.57 -7.18 -7.78
C MET A 139 -12.91 -7.18 -8.54
N LYS A 140 -13.80 -6.24 -8.22
CA LYS A 140 -15.06 -6.05 -8.96
C LYS A 140 -14.80 -5.80 -10.44
N LYS A 141 -13.80 -4.93 -10.75
CA LYS A 141 -13.42 -4.66 -12.14
C LYS A 141 -12.84 -5.88 -12.84
N ALA A 142 -12.12 -6.73 -12.12
CA ALA A 142 -11.64 -7.99 -12.67
C ALA A 142 -12.80 -8.94 -13.01
N ALA A 143 -13.80 -9.09 -12.13
CA ALA A 143 -15.00 -9.89 -12.36
C ALA A 143 -15.82 -9.35 -13.54
N GLU A 144 -16.03 -8.03 -13.63
CA GLU A 144 -16.66 -7.36 -14.77
C GLU A 144 -15.96 -7.67 -16.12
N ASN A 145 -14.67 -7.97 -16.07
CA ASN A 145 -13.87 -8.38 -17.23
C ASN A 145 -13.75 -9.91 -17.38
N GLY A 146 -14.58 -10.69 -16.69
CA GLY A 146 -14.69 -12.14 -16.84
C GLY A 146 -13.65 -12.94 -16.06
N ALA A 147 -13.05 -12.39 -15.01
CA ALA A 147 -12.27 -13.18 -14.06
C ALA A 147 -13.18 -13.87 -13.04
N GLU A 148 -12.93 -15.14 -12.78
CA GLU A 148 -13.53 -15.88 -11.67
C GLU A 148 -12.74 -15.56 -10.40
N ILE A 149 -13.38 -14.95 -9.40
CA ILE A 149 -12.72 -14.56 -8.14
C ILE A 149 -13.50 -15.13 -6.96
N ILE A 150 -12.79 -15.85 -6.09
CA ILE A 150 -13.42 -16.59 -4.99
C ILE A 150 -12.61 -16.31 -3.71
N ASN A 151 -13.30 -15.86 -2.67
CA ASN A 151 -12.73 -15.72 -1.32
C ASN A 151 -13.04 -16.96 -0.47
N TYR A 152 -12.50 -17.02 0.74
CA TYR A 152 -12.56 -18.18 1.64
C TYR A 152 -12.14 -19.49 0.98
N THR A 153 -11.22 -19.41 0.02
CA THR A 153 -10.72 -20.54 -0.74
C THR A 153 -9.19 -20.56 -0.68
N LYS A 154 -8.64 -21.52 0.05
CA LYS A 154 -7.22 -21.64 0.34
C LYS A 154 -6.54 -22.58 -0.65
N SER A 155 -5.41 -22.17 -1.23
CA SER A 155 -4.55 -23.06 -2.01
C SER A 155 -3.80 -24.02 -1.07
N GLU A 156 -3.97 -25.33 -1.26
CA GLU A 156 -3.33 -26.37 -0.45
C GLU A 156 -2.14 -26.99 -1.18
N HIS A 157 -2.35 -27.46 -2.41
CA HIS A 157 -1.34 -28.20 -3.16
C HIS A 157 -1.28 -27.76 -4.61
N PHE A 158 -0.10 -27.90 -5.23
CA PHE A 158 0.05 -27.79 -6.68
C PHE A 158 -0.21 -29.14 -7.35
N THR A 159 -0.82 -29.11 -8.52
CA THR A 159 -0.90 -30.26 -9.41
C THR A 159 0.10 -30.14 -10.54
N TYR A 160 0.58 -31.26 -11.07
CA TYR A 160 1.65 -31.31 -12.07
C TYR A 160 1.25 -32.18 -13.26
N ASP A 161 1.78 -31.83 -14.41
CA ASP A 161 1.71 -32.68 -15.61
C ASP A 161 2.80 -33.77 -15.62
N SER A 162 2.80 -34.60 -16.66
CA SER A 162 3.80 -35.67 -16.83
C SER A 162 5.25 -35.16 -16.95
N ASN A 163 5.42 -33.88 -17.31
CA ASN A 163 6.72 -33.20 -17.42
C ASN A 163 7.12 -32.48 -16.12
N LYS A 164 6.40 -32.73 -15.02
CA LYS A 164 6.58 -32.06 -13.73
C LYS A 164 6.38 -30.55 -13.79
N LYS A 165 5.57 -30.03 -14.74
CA LYS A 165 5.18 -28.62 -14.77
C LYS A 165 3.88 -28.44 -14.01
N VAL A 166 3.79 -27.34 -13.24
CA VAL A 166 2.57 -26.96 -12.52
C VAL A 166 1.47 -26.72 -13.57
N ASN A 167 0.35 -27.45 -13.42
CA ASN A 167 -0.81 -27.40 -14.31
C ASN A 167 -2.13 -27.13 -13.58
N GLY A 168 -2.07 -26.72 -12.31
CA GLY A 168 -3.21 -26.37 -11.49
C GLY A 168 -2.91 -26.34 -10.00
N ILE A 169 -3.96 -26.19 -9.22
CA ILE A 169 -3.92 -26.20 -7.76
C ILE A 169 -5.10 -27.01 -7.21
N GLU A 170 -4.92 -27.63 -6.07
CA GLU A 170 -6.00 -28.08 -5.19
C GLU A 170 -6.28 -26.98 -4.17
N VAL A 171 -7.55 -26.70 -3.95
CA VAL A 171 -8.02 -25.65 -3.05
C VAL A 171 -8.98 -26.24 -2.02
N LEU A 172 -8.92 -25.71 -0.81
CA LEU A 172 -9.85 -25.99 0.28
C LEU A 172 -10.84 -24.85 0.37
N ASP A 173 -12.13 -25.13 0.27
CA ASP A 173 -13.19 -24.21 0.65
C ASP A 173 -13.20 -24.10 2.19
N MET A 174 -12.97 -22.89 2.70
CA MET A 174 -12.87 -22.63 4.13
C MET A 174 -14.24 -22.54 4.82
N ILE A 175 -15.33 -22.62 4.05
CA ILE A 175 -16.70 -22.53 4.56
C ILE A 175 -17.27 -23.94 4.80
N ASP A 176 -17.17 -24.80 3.79
CA ASP A 176 -17.75 -26.15 3.84
C ASP A 176 -16.72 -27.27 4.12
N GLY A 177 -15.42 -26.97 3.99
CA GLY A 177 -14.32 -27.92 4.18
C GLY A 177 -14.07 -28.84 3.00
N GLU A 178 -14.73 -28.64 1.86
CA GLU A 178 -14.55 -29.45 0.66
C GLU A 178 -13.30 -29.04 -0.12
N THR A 179 -12.73 -29.99 -0.85
CA THR A 179 -11.54 -29.79 -1.67
C THR A 179 -11.87 -29.85 -3.15
N TYR A 180 -11.39 -28.88 -3.92
CA TYR A 180 -11.61 -28.76 -5.34
C TYR A 180 -10.29 -28.62 -6.11
N ALA A 181 -10.28 -29.09 -7.36
CA ALA A 181 -9.12 -28.93 -8.25
C ALA A 181 -9.40 -27.85 -9.32
N ILE A 182 -8.49 -26.89 -9.43
CA ILE A 182 -8.52 -25.86 -10.47
C ILE A 182 -7.37 -26.10 -11.45
N LYS A 183 -7.69 -26.43 -12.69
CA LYS A 183 -6.70 -26.65 -13.76
C LYS A 183 -6.34 -25.32 -14.42
N ALA A 184 -5.05 -25.11 -14.64
CA ALA A 184 -4.53 -23.90 -15.26
C ALA A 184 -3.28 -24.19 -16.10
N LYS A 185 -3.10 -23.46 -17.21
CA LYS A 185 -1.85 -23.53 -18.00
C LYS A 185 -0.64 -22.94 -17.28
N LYS A 186 -0.89 -22.00 -16.38
CA LYS A 186 0.11 -21.34 -15.52
C LYS A 186 -0.52 -20.96 -14.18
N VAL A 187 0.26 -21.04 -13.13
CA VAL A 187 -0.12 -20.64 -11.78
C VAL A 187 0.79 -19.52 -11.32
N ILE A 188 0.19 -18.52 -10.68
CA ILE A 188 0.89 -17.38 -10.08
C ILE A 188 0.66 -17.40 -8.59
N ASN A 189 1.74 -17.47 -7.82
CA ASN A 189 1.72 -17.22 -6.38
C ASN A 189 1.87 -15.71 -6.12
N ALA A 190 0.81 -15.08 -5.66
CA ALA A 190 0.76 -13.68 -5.25
C ALA A 190 0.26 -13.54 -3.79
N SER A 191 0.54 -14.54 -2.96
CA SER A 191 0.00 -14.70 -1.61
C SER A 191 0.61 -13.78 -0.53
N GLY A 192 1.37 -12.75 -0.92
CA GLY A 192 1.90 -11.72 -0.01
C GLY A 192 2.74 -12.32 1.12
N PRO A 193 2.37 -12.14 2.41
CA PRO A 193 3.14 -12.70 3.54
C PRO A 193 3.26 -14.22 3.55
N TRP A 194 2.40 -14.94 2.83
CA TRP A 194 2.40 -16.42 2.72
C TRP A 194 3.16 -16.95 1.51
N VAL A 195 3.81 -16.08 0.73
CA VAL A 195 4.54 -16.47 -0.50
C VAL A 195 5.48 -17.64 -0.26
N ASP A 196 6.26 -17.65 0.82
CA ASP A 196 7.22 -18.74 1.10
C ASP A 196 6.54 -20.04 1.52
N GLU A 197 5.42 -19.95 2.23
CA GLU A 197 4.61 -21.14 2.61
C GLU A 197 4.00 -21.79 1.37
N VAL A 198 3.35 -21.00 0.51
CA VAL A 198 2.79 -21.51 -0.75
C VAL A 198 3.89 -22.09 -1.63
N ARG A 199 5.04 -21.42 -1.76
CA ARG A 199 6.19 -21.96 -2.52
C ARG A 199 6.79 -23.21 -1.92
N SER A 200 6.68 -23.41 -0.60
CA SER A 200 7.20 -24.61 0.04
C SER A 200 6.49 -25.90 -0.42
N GLY A 201 5.27 -25.78 -0.94
CA GLY A 201 4.52 -26.86 -1.58
C GLY A 201 5.01 -27.20 -3.00
N ASP A 202 5.89 -26.39 -3.61
CA ASP A 202 6.50 -26.68 -4.91
C ASP A 202 7.87 -27.36 -4.72
N TYR A 203 8.12 -28.46 -5.45
CA TYR A 203 9.39 -29.19 -5.39
C TYR A 203 10.58 -28.38 -5.93
N ALA A 204 10.33 -27.38 -6.78
CA ALA A 204 11.34 -26.65 -7.55
C ALA A 204 11.50 -25.19 -7.10
N ARG A 205 11.62 -24.95 -5.80
CA ARG A 205 11.84 -23.61 -5.24
C ARG A 205 13.29 -23.16 -5.35
N ASN A 206 13.50 -21.86 -5.52
CA ASN A 206 14.82 -21.22 -5.45
C ASN A 206 15.16 -20.76 -4.02
N ASN A 207 16.38 -20.23 -3.81
CA ASN A 207 16.88 -19.77 -2.51
C ASN A 207 16.36 -18.38 -2.07
N LYS A 208 15.43 -17.78 -2.79
CA LYS A 208 14.81 -16.53 -2.41
C LYS A 208 13.86 -16.74 -1.23
N GLN A 209 13.82 -15.79 -0.32
CA GLN A 209 13.02 -15.85 0.90
C GLN A 209 12.49 -14.46 1.25
N LEU A 210 11.38 -14.43 1.98
CA LEU A 210 10.87 -13.22 2.61
C LEU A 210 11.48 -13.02 3.99
N ARG A 211 11.56 -11.77 4.40
CA ARG A 211 11.70 -11.37 5.79
C ARG A 211 10.51 -10.51 6.17
N LEU A 212 9.66 -11.04 7.00
CA LEU A 212 8.42 -10.37 7.38
C LEU A 212 8.69 -9.28 8.43
N THR A 213 8.00 -8.14 8.29
CA THR A 213 8.00 -7.09 9.30
C THR A 213 6.57 -6.66 9.63
N LYS A 214 6.32 -6.39 10.91
CA LYS A 214 5.05 -5.87 11.41
C LYS A 214 5.06 -4.36 11.46
N GLY A 215 3.97 -3.73 11.04
CA GLY A 215 3.72 -2.31 11.20
C GLY A 215 2.37 -2.08 11.89
N VAL A 216 2.38 -1.31 12.95
CA VAL A 216 1.21 -1.02 13.78
C VAL A 216 0.79 0.43 13.66
N HIS A 217 -0.52 0.66 13.68
CA HIS A 217 -1.12 1.97 13.80
C HIS A 217 -2.04 2.02 15.02
N VAL A 218 -2.11 3.17 15.66
CA VAL A 218 -3.05 3.48 16.76
C VAL A 218 -4.05 4.52 16.29
N VAL A 219 -5.27 4.44 16.80
CA VAL A 219 -6.36 5.39 16.52
C VAL A 219 -6.74 6.08 17.82
N ILE A 220 -6.86 7.41 17.77
CA ILE A 220 -7.14 8.27 18.90
C ILE A 220 -8.27 9.24 18.47
N ASP A 221 -9.22 9.48 19.35
CA ASP A 221 -10.28 10.47 19.09
C ASP A 221 -9.70 11.88 18.94
N GLN A 222 -10.23 12.67 18.02
CA GLN A 222 -9.77 14.05 17.83
C GLN A 222 -10.07 14.97 19.01
N SER A 223 -10.97 14.59 19.92
CA SER A 223 -11.14 15.33 21.18
C SER A 223 -9.91 15.21 22.10
N LYS A 224 -9.13 14.14 21.96
CA LYS A 224 -7.87 13.90 22.69
C LYS A 224 -6.65 14.34 21.90
N PHE A 225 -6.64 14.07 20.61
CA PHE A 225 -5.59 14.50 19.69
C PHE A 225 -6.20 15.33 18.54
N PRO A 226 -6.44 16.63 18.75
CA PRO A 226 -7.11 17.51 17.80
C PRO A 226 -6.22 17.87 16.59
N LEU A 227 -5.68 16.85 15.94
CA LEU A 227 -4.83 16.99 14.77
C LEU A 227 -5.65 17.56 13.60
N GLY A 228 -5.27 18.73 13.11
CA GLY A 228 -5.96 19.40 11.99
C GLY A 228 -5.29 19.19 10.64
N GLN A 229 -4.05 18.72 10.62
CA GLN A 229 -3.22 18.57 9.42
C GLN A 229 -2.50 17.23 9.44
N ALA A 230 -2.46 16.54 8.32
CA ALA A 230 -1.63 15.34 8.20
C ALA A 230 -0.14 15.71 8.33
N VAL A 231 0.58 15.03 9.20
CA VAL A 231 1.99 15.30 9.54
C VAL A 231 2.84 14.06 9.34
N TYR A 232 3.97 14.23 8.66
CA TYR A 232 5.01 13.22 8.50
C TYR A 232 6.25 13.65 9.26
N PHE A 233 6.64 12.96 10.30
CA PHE A 233 7.65 13.42 11.26
C PHE A 233 8.58 12.31 11.72
N ASP A 234 9.76 12.68 12.21
CA ASP A 234 10.75 11.78 12.77
C ASP A 234 10.54 11.55 14.28
N THR A 235 10.78 10.32 14.72
CA THR A 235 10.75 9.94 16.12
C THR A 235 12.05 10.34 16.83
N GLU A 236 11.99 10.57 18.14
CA GLU A 236 13.16 10.85 18.96
C GLU A 236 14.07 9.62 19.10
N LYS A 237 13.46 8.44 19.27
CA LYS A 237 14.16 7.21 19.65
C LYS A 237 15.17 6.74 18.59
N ASP A 238 14.79 6.77 17.32
CA ASP A 238 15.54 6.14 16.24
C ASP A 238 15.50 6.95 14.92
N GLY A 239 14.92 8.15 14.93
CA GLY A 239 14.81 9.03 13.76
C GLY A 239 13.93 8.47 12.63
N ARG A 240 13.14 7.44 12.90
CA ARG A 240 12.21 6.89 11.92
C ARG A 240 11.08 7.85 11.63
N MET A 241 10.60 7.78 10.40
CA MET A 241 9.49 8.61 9.96
C MET A 241 8.16 7.94 10.22
N ILE A 242 7.24 8.66 10.85
CA ILE A 242 5.88 8.25 11.21
C ILE A 242 4.89 9.23 10.60
N PHE A 243 3.70 8.73 10.26
CA PHE A 243 2.56 9.52 9.86
C PHE A 243 1.60 9.71 11.04
N ALA A 244 1.10 10.94 11.21
CA ALA A 244 -0.11 11.24 11.98
C ALA A 244 -1.12 11.87 11.01
N ILE A 245 -2.30 11.29 10.90
CA ILE A 245 -3.27 11.65 9.87
C ILE A 245 -4.66 11.81 10.50
N PRO A 246 -5.29 12.99 10.35
CA PRO A 246 -6.67 13.20 10.77
C PRO A 246 -7.63 12.56 9.75
N ARG A 247 -8.67 11.87 10.25
CA ARG A 247 -9.70 11.28 9.40
C ARG A 247 -10.99 11.07 10.17
N GLU A 248 -12.07 11.72 9.71
CA GLU A 248 -13.44 11.44 10.19
C GLU A 248 -13.59 11.48 11.73
N GLY A 249 -13.07 12.55 12.36
CA GLY A 249 -13.13 12.72 13.81
C GLY A 249 -12.10 11.92 14.61
N LYS A 250 -11.19 11.21 13.92
CA LYS A 250 -10.10 10.45 14.52
C LYS A 250 -8.74 10.94 14.01
N ALA A 251 -7.70 10.70 14.79
CA ALA A 251 -6.32 10.77 14.34
C ALA A 251 -5.70 9.37 14.40
N TYR A 252 -5.13 8.87 13.31
CA TYR A 252 -4.37 7.63 13.35
C TYR A 252 -2.89 7.89 13.13
N VAL A 253 -2.07 7.16 13.87
CA VAL A 253 -0.61 7.33 13.88
C VAL A 253 0.09 6.00 13.65
N GLY A 254 1.07 6.01 12.78
CA GLY A 254 1.88 4.84 12.45
C GLY A 254 2.99 5.16 11.46
N THR A 255 3.95 4.29 11.35
CA THR A 255 3.86 2.88 11.72
C THR A 255 5.16 2.40 12.39
N THR A 256 5.04 1.41 13.26
CA THR A 256 6.20 0.62 13.72
C THR A 256 6.79 -0.20 12.57
N ASP A 257 7.95 -0.83 12.76
CA ASP A 257 8.59 -1.70 11.76
C ASP A 257 9.52 -2.68 12.49
N THR A 258 8.97 -3.76 12.96
CA THR A 258 9.66 -4.79 13.73
C THR A 258 9.65 -6.12 12.97
N PHE A 259 10.70 -6.91 13.07
CA PHE A 259 10.70 -8.26 12.52
C PHE A 259 9.56 -9.09 13.12
N TYR A 260 8.98 -9.96 12.33
CA TYR A 260 7.77 -10.70 12.71
C TYR A 260 7.84 -12.15 12.24
N ASP A 261 7.71 -13.06 13.19
CA ASP A 261 7.82 -14.51 12.96
C ASP A 261 6.60 -15.30 13.53
N ASN A 262 5.52 -14.55 13.92
CA ASN A 262 4.33 -15.15 14.52
C ASN A 262 3.18 -15.30 13.49
N GLU A 263 1.96 -15.56 14.01
CA GLU A 263 0.73 -15.74 13.21
C GLU A 263 0.47 -14.52 12.29
N LYS A 264 0.29 -14.80 10.99
CA LYS A 264 0.21 -13.79 9.93
C LYS A 264 -1.21 -13.30 9.66
N ALA A 265 -2.22 -14.16 9.87
CA ALA A 265 -3.60 -13.84 9.55
C ALA A 265 -4.18 -12.78 10.49
N THR A 266 -3.80 -12.85 11.76
CA THR A 266 -4.25 -11.94 12.82
C THR A 266 -3.07 -11.37 13.62
N PRO A 267 -2.20 -10.54 13.00
CA PRO A 267 -1.09 -9.95 13.73
C PRO A 267 -1.59 -9.02 14.83
N LEU A 268 -1.07 -9.21 16.03
CA LEU A 268 -1.49 -8.44 17.20
C LEU A 268 -0.59 -7.23 17.43
N THR A 269 -1.20 -6.16 17.93
CA THR A 269 -0.50 -4.99 18.49
C THR A 269 -0.03 -5.34 19.90
N THR A 270 1.25 -5.16 20.18
CA THR A 270 1.84 -5.36 21.52
C THR A 270 1.85 -4.05 22.31
N GLN A 271 2.08 -4.13 23.62
CA GLN A 271 2.28 -2.94 24.45
C GLN A 271 3.49 -2.12 23.98
N GLU A 272 4.57 -2.78 23.58
CA GLU A 272 5.76 -2.12 23.05
C GLU A 272 5.47 -1.28 21.78
N ASP A 273 4.60 -1.79 20.88
CA ASP A 273 4.15 -1.04 19.71
C ASP A 273 3.38 0.23 20.11
N ARG A 274 2.49 0.12 21.11
CA ARG A 274 1.68 1.23 21.62
C ARG A 274 2.56 2.27 22.29
N ASP A 275 3.44 1.86 23.20
CA ASP A 275 4.38 2.73 23.91
C ASP A 275 5.29 3.49 22.92
N TYR A 276 5.78 2.80 21.90
CA TYR A 276 6.60 3.43 20.85
C TYR A 276 5.85 4.56 20.14
N LEU A 277 4.59 4.31 19.75
CA LEU A 277 3.78 5.30 19.04
C LEU A 277 3.33 6.44 19.97
N ILE A 278 2.94 6.16 21.22
CA ILE A 278 2.60 7.17 22.22
C ILE A 278 3.81 8.11 22.46
N ASN A 279 4.99 7.55 22.65
CA ASN A 279 6.20 8.34 22.85
C ASN A 279 6.51 9.21 21.63
N ALA A 280 6.33 8.69 20.41
CA ALA A 280 6.52 9.47 19.20
C ALA A 280 5.49 10.61 19.06
N ILE A 281 4.22 10.36 19.40
CA ILE A 281 3.18 11.40 19.41
C ILE A 281 3.54 12.49 20.41
N ASN A 282 3.81 12.14 21.66
CA ASN A 282 4.10 13.10 22.74
C ASN A 282 5.40 13.88 22.52
N TYR A 283 6.37 13.27 21.82
CA TYR A 283 7.58 13.98 21.40
C TYR A 283 7.29 15.07 20.37
N MET A 284 6.53 14.75 19.31
CA MET A 284 6.25 15.71 18.25
C MET A 284 5.12 16.68 18.59
N PHE A 285 4.17 16.27 19.42
CA PHE A 285 2.99 17.03 19.82
C PHE A 285 2.90 17.16 21.35
N PRO A 286 3.86 17.85 21.99
CA PRO A 286 4.06 17.80 23.45
C PRO A 286 2.89 18.35 24.28
N THR A 287 1.98 19.10 23.68
CA THR A 287 0.80 19.66 24.35
C THR A 287 -0.37 18.67 24.42
N VAL A 288 -0.33 17.56 23.69
CA VAL A 288 -1.45 16.61 23.60
C VAL A 288 -1.45 15.64 24.79
N ASN A 289 -0.27 15.15 25.20
CA ASN A 289 -0.08 14.22 26.33
C ASN A 289 -0.96 12.96 26.22
N VAL A 290 -0.90 12.27 25.06
CA VAL A 290 -1.61 11.02 24.80
C VAL A 290 -1.12 9.93 25.73
N LYS A 291 -2.07 9.16 26.26
CA LYS A 291 -1.84 7.98 27.11
C LYS A 291 -2.40 6.72 26.46
N ASP A 292 -2.09 5.57 27.06
CA ASP A 292 -2.53 4.27 26.56
C ASP A 292 -4.07 4.14 26.55
N GLU A 293 -4.74 4.69 27.54
CA GLU A 293 -6.20 4.75 27.64
C GLU A 293 -6.90 5.61 26.59
N ASP A 294 -6.16 6.50 25.91
CA ASP A 294 -6.69 7.34 24.81
C ASP A 294 -6.71 6.59 23.46
N ILE A 295 -6.11 5.40 23.38
CA ILE A 295 -6.13 4.58 22.18
C ILE A 295 -7.44 3.82 22.10
N GLU A 296 -8.29 4.18 21.15
CA GLU A 296 -9.59 3.52 20.93
C GLU A 296 -9.47 2.20 20.15
N SER A 297 -8.57 2.14 19.18
CA SER A 297 -8.34 0.95 18.37
C SER A 297 -6.95 0.92 17.77
N THR A 298 -6.56 -0.26 17.28
CA THR A 298 -5.28 -0.47 16.58
C THR A 298 -5.46 -1.39 15.40
N TRP A 299 -4.54 -1.30 14.43
CA TRP A 299 -4.38 -2.35 13.43
C TRP A 299 -2.90 -2.65 13.19
N ALA A 300 -2.62 -3.90 12.86
CA ALA A 300 -1.30 -4.38 12.54
C ALA A 300 -1.29 -5.05 11.15
N GLY A 301 -0.31 -4.72 10.33
CA GLY A 301 -0.11 -5.31 9.01
C GLY A 301 1.28 -5.93 8.87
N ILE A 302 1.38 -7.00 8.10
CA ILE A 302 2.63 -7.70 7.83
C ILE A 302 3.16 -7.31 6.44
N ARG A 303 4.41 -6.85 6.39
CA ARG A 303 5.09 -6.50 5.13
C ARG A 303 5.93 -7.67 4.66
N PRO A 304 5.69 -8.20 3.46
CA PRO A 304 6.50 -9.27 2.85
C PRO A 304 7.73 -8.67 2.18
N LEU A 305 8.77 -8.35 2.94
CA LEU A 305 10.02 -7.83 2.41
C LEU A 305 10.89 -8.97 1.88
N ILE A 306 11.61 -8.75 0.79
CA ILE A 306 12.55 -9.74 0.25
C ILE A 306 13.80 -9.72 1.13
N LEU A 307 14.22 -10.89 1.61
CA LEU A 307 15.34 -11.01 2.54
C LEU A 307 16.63 -10.45 1.95
N GLU A 308 17.20 -9.48 2.63
CA GLU A 308 18.56 -8.97 2.41
C GLU A 308 19.36 -9.18 3.71
N LYS A 309 20.35 -10.08 3.64
CA LYS A 309 21.14 -10.44 4.84
C LYS A 309 21.85 -9.23 5.44
N GLY A 310 21.79 -9.11 6.77
CA GLY A 310 22.51 -8.08 7.53
C GLY A 310 21.88 -6.69 7.54
N LYS A 311 20.67 -6.53 7.00
CA LYS A 311 19.93 -5.27 7.02
C LYS A 311 18.84 -5.24 8.09
N ASP A 312 18.66 -4.05 8.69
CA ASP A 312 17.53 -3.77 9.56
C ASP A 312 16.22 -3.61 8.75
N PRO A 313 15.03 -3.79 9.39
CA PRO A 313 13.73 -3.68 8.71
C PRO A 313 13.55 -2.41 7.90
N SER A 314 14.06 -1.29 8.41
CA SER A 314 13.97 0.02 7.75
C SER A 314 14.89 0.18 6.54
N GLU A 315 15.91 -0.65 6.40
CA GLU A 315 16.93 -0.61 5.34
C GLU A 315 16.63 -1.55 4.18
N ILE A 316 15.84 -2.61 4.42
CA ILE A 316 15.47 -3.58 3.38
C ILE A 316 14.72 -2.87 2.25
N SER A 317 15.11 -3.17 1.02
CA SER A 317 14.45 -2.65 -0.18
C SER A 317 12.98 -3.06 -0.23
N ARG A 318 12.15 -2.14 -0.73
CA ARG A 318 10.73 -2.40 -0.98
C ARG A 318 10.43 -2.61 -2.45
N LYS A 319 11.42 -3.08 -3.20
CA LYS A 319 11.23 -3.53 -4.56
C LYS A 319 10.43 -4.82 -4.56
N ASP A 320 9.70 -5.02 -5.63
CA ASP A 320 9.11 -6.30 -5.97
C ASP A 320 10.07 -7.10 -6.83
N GLU A 321 9.91 -8.41 -6.82
CA GLU A 321 10.62 -9.33 -7.69
C GLU A 321 9.65 -10.38 -8.22
N VAL A 322 9.86 -10.78 -9.46
CA VAL A 322 9.18 -11.94 -10.07
C VAL A 322 10.17 -13.10 -10.09
N TRP A 323 9.76 -14.22 -9.53
CA TRP A 323 10.54 -15.45 -9.50
C TRP A 323 9.85 -16.52 -10.33
N GLU A 324 10.60 -17.29 -11.10
CA GLU A 324 10.11 -18.46 -11.85
C GLU A 324 10.84 -19.71 -11.37
N GLY A 325 10.09 -20.71 -10.91
CA GLY A 325 10.63 -22.02 -10.54
C GLY A 325 10.79 -22.95 -11.75
N GLU A 326 11.59 -24.01 -11.59
CA GLU A 326 11.74 -25.04 -12.65
C GLU A 326 10.41 -25.74 -12.96
N SER A 327 9.50 -25.83 -12.02
CA SER A 327 8.13 -26.31 -12.23
C SER A 327 7.29 -25.41 -13.12
N GLY A 328 7.74 -24.18 -13.40
CA GLY A 328 6.98 -23.14 -14.10
C GLY A 328 6.02 -22.34 -13.22
N LEU A 329 6.06 -22.55 -11.90
CA LEU A 329 5.37 -21.67 -10.95
C LEU A 329 5.97 -20.28 -11.01
N LEU A 330 5.11 -19.28 -11.26
CA LEU A 330 5.48 -17.87 -11.17
C LEU A 330 5.14 -17.35 -9.78
N THR A 331 6.04 -16.57 -9.20
CA THR A 331 5.83 -15.94 -7.89
C THR A 331 6.13 -14.45 -8.00
N ILE A 332 5.26 -13.60 -7.44
CA ILE A 332 5.55 -12.19 -7.24
C ILE A 332 5.61 -11.88 -5.76
N ALA A 333 6.65 -11.19 -5.32
CA ALA A 333 6.91 -10.90 -3.92
C ALA A 333 7.43 -9.49 -3.71
N GLY A 334 7.27 -8.96 -2.50
CA GLY A 334 7.72 -7.61 -2.14
C GLY A 334 6.77 -6.52 -2.63
N GLY A 335 7.33 -5.36 -2.96
CA GLY A 335 6.59 -4.22 -3.52
C GLY A 335 5.79 -3.42 -2.49
N LYS A 336 4.92 -2.58 -3.01
CA LYS A 336 4.03 -1.69 -2.25
C LYS A 336 2.65 -1.64 -2.87
N LEU A 337 1.65 -1.32 -2.04
CA LEU A 337 0.28 -1.07 -2.51
C LEU A 337 0.22 -0.04 -3.65
N THR A 338 1.01 1.04 -3.59
CA THR A 338 1.08 2.06 -4.65
C THR A 338 1.44 1.47 -6.02
N GLY A 339 2.32 0.47 -6.06
CA GLY A 339 2.84 -0.15 -7.29
C GLY A 339 2.03 -1.35 -7.78
N TYR A 340 0.90 -1.70 -7.16
CA TYR A 340 0.17 -2.95 -7.43
C TYR A 340 -0.10 -3.19 -8.93
N ARG A 341 -0.45 -2.12 -9.66
CA ARG A 341 -0.75 -2.20 -11.09
C ARG A 341 0.51 -2.51 -11.92
N HIS A 342 1.64 -1.86 -11.59
CA HIS A 342 2.92 -2.09 -12.27
C HIS A 342 3.45 -3.49 -11.99
N MET A 343 3.40 -3.95 -10.75
CA MET A 343 3.71 -5.31 -10.36
C MET A 343 2.91 -6.34 -11.17
N ALA A 344 1.58 -6.10 -11.27
CA ALA A 344 0.72 -6.96 -12.09
C ALA A 344 1.08 -6.91 -13.59
N LEU A 345 1.47 -5.74 -14.11
CA LEU A 345 1.94 -5.60 -15.50
C LEU A 345 3.16 -6.48 -15.76
N GLU A 346 4.18 -6.42 -14.91
CA GLU A 346 5.43 -7.16 -15.09
C GLU A 346 5.22 -8.68 -15.11
N ILE A 347 4.50 -9.21 -14.10
CA ILE A 347 4.26 -10.66 -14.03
C ILE A 347 3.34 -11.15 -15.14
N VAL A 348 2.35 -10.36 -15.58
CA VAL A 348 1.43 -10.74 -16.66
C VAL A 348 2.12 -10.62 -18.02
N ASP A 349 3.09 -9.72 -18.21
CA ASP A 349 3.91 -9.67 -19.41
C ASP A 349 4.80 -10.92 -19.54
N LEU A 350 5.43 -11.35 -18.44
CA LEU A 350 6.17 -12.61 -18.40
C LEU A 350 5.24 -13.81 -18.70
N LEU A 351 4.07 -13.85 -18.05
CA LEU A 351 3.06 -14.90 -18.28
C LEU A 351 2.65 -14.97 -19.76
N ALA A 352 2.33 -13.83 -20.38
CA ALA A 352 1.94 -13.76 -21.77
C ALA A 352 3.07 -14.28 -22.72
N LYS A 353 4.33 -13.96 -22.39
CA LYS A 353 5.50 -14.46 -23.11
C LYS A 353 5.60 -15.99 -22.98
N ARG A 354 5.43 -16.56 -21.79
CA ARG A 354 5.48 -18.01 -21.55
C ARG A 354 4.35 -18.74 -22.29
N LEU A 355 3.12 -18.24 -22.15
CA LEU A 355 1.96 -18.83 -22.85
C LEU A 355 2.08 -18.77 -24.38
N LYS A 356 2.71 -17.73 -24.91
CA LYS A 356 3.02 -17.66 -26.34
C LYS A 356 4.06 -18.71 -26.75
N GLN A 357 5.14 -18.87 -25.97
CA GLN A 357 6.23 -19.81 -26.24
C GLN A 357 5.77 -21.26 -26.15
N GLU A 358 4.98 -21.60 -25.12
CA GLU A 358 4.61 -22.98 -24.82
C GLU A 358 3.34 -23.45 -25.54
N TYR A 359 2.40 -22.52 -25.80
CA TYR A 359 1.07 -22.87 -26.34
C TYR A 359 0.68 -22.08 -27.60
N GLY A 360 1.55 -21.21 -28.12
CA GLY A 360 1.23 -20.38 -29.28
C GLY A 360 0.15 -19.31 -29.06
N LEU A 361 -0.24 -19.09 -27.79
CA LEU A 361 -1.32 -18.14 -27.46
C LEU A 361 -0.87 -16.69 -27.61
N LYS A 362 -1.76 -15.86 -28.12
CA LYS A 362 -1.52 -14.42 -28.28
C LYS A 362 -2.52 -13.66 -27.41
N PHE A 363 -2.07 -12.58 -26.79
CA PHE A 363 -2.86 -11.74 -25.91
C PHE A 363 -2.71 -10.28 -26.28
N GLU A 364 -3.68 -9.48 -25.93
CA GLU A 364 -3.68 -8.03 -26.15
C GLU A 364 -2.66 -7.32 -25.24
N SER A 365 -2.35 -6.08 -25.59
CA SER A 365 -1.53 -5.20 -24.78
C SER A 365 -2.25 -4.82 -23.47
N CYS A 366 -1.47 -4.50 -22.44
CA CYS A 366 -2.03 -4.06 -21.16
C CYS A 366 -2.70 -2.68 -21.30
N ALA A 367 -3.98 -2.60 -20.93
CA ALA A 367 -4.76 -1.36 -20.90
C ALA A 367 -4.99 -0.79 -19.50
N THR A 368 -4.45 -1.43 -18.43
CA THR A 368 -4.76 -1.07 -17.02
C THR A 368 -4.35 0.35 -16.64
N LYS A 369 -3.45 0.97 -17.38
CA LYS A 369 -3.09 2.39 -17.17
C LYS A 369 -4.29 3.33 -17.33
N TYR A 370 -5.23 2.98 -18.19
CA TYR A 370 -6.40 3.82 -18.54
C TYR A 370 -7.72 3.16 -18.12
N LEU A 371 -7.66 1.96 -17.57
CA LEU A 371 -8.84 1.22 -17.15
C LEU A 371 -9.30 1.73 -15.78
N LYS A 372 -10.46 2.37 -15.75
CA LYS A 372 -11.08 2.79 -14.49
C LYS A 372 -11.42 1.55 -13.65
N ILE A 373 -11.16 1.60 -12.35
CA ILE A 373 -11.64 0.59 -11.41
C ILE A 373 -13.17 0.71 -11.26
N SER A 374 -13.83 -0.27 -10.68
CA SER A 374 -15.29 -0.22 -10.49
C SER A 374 -15.66 1.05 -9.70
N GLY A 375 -16.70 1.74 -10.14
CA GLY A 375 -17.11 3.04 -9.57
C GLY A 375 -16.24 4.25 -9.95
N GLY A 376 -15.12 4.04 -10.67
CA GLY A 376 -14.19 5.12 -11.05
C GLY A 376 -14.53 5.86 -12.35
N ASP A 377 -15.64 5.50 -13.02
CA ASP A 377 -16.07 6.16 -14.25
C ASP A 377 -16.84 7.45 -13.97
N VAL A 378 -16.11 8.46 -13.54
CA VAL A 378 -16.61 9.79 -13.10
C VAL A 378 -16.12 10.92 -14.01
N GLY A 379 -15.63 10.59 -15.22
CA GLY A 379 -15.02 11.57 -16.12
C GLY A 379 -13.58 11.96 -15.78
N GLY A 380 -12.90 11.15 -14.95
CA GLY A 380 -11.53 11.34 -14.49
C GLY A 380 -11.41 12.15 -13.20
N SER A 381 -10.19 12.19 -12.66
CA SER A 381 -9.92 12.80 -11.35
C SER A 381 -10.23 14.30 -11.27
N LYS A 382 -10.15 15.01 -12.40
CA LYS A 382 -10.46 16.46 -12.45
C LYS A 382 -11.95 16.75 -12.38
N ASN A 383 -12.78 15.81 -12.79
CA ASN A 383 -14.23 15.96 -12.82
C ASN A 383 -14.90 15.41 -11.56
N PHE A 384 -14.13 14.81 -10.64
CA PHE A 384 -14.70 14.09 -9.50
C PHE A 384 -15.52 14.99 -8.56
N GLU A 385 -15.01 16.19 -8.23
CA GLU A 385 -15.74 17.16 -7.39
C GLU A 385 -17.08 17.54 -8.02
N HIS A 386 -17.08 17.89 -9.31
CA HIS A 386 -18.31 18.22 -10.04
C HIS A 386 -19.29 17.01 -10.12
N PHE A 387 -18.77 15.80 -10.31
CA PHE A 387 -19.58 14.59 -10.26
C PHE A 387 -20.24 14.40 -8.88
N VAL A 388 -19.51 14.64 -7.78
CA VAL A 388 -20.07 14.57 -6.41
C VAL A 388 -21.16 15.62 -6.23
N GLU A 389 -20.93 16.89 -6.61
CA GLU A 389 -21.91 17.96 -6.54
C GLU A 389 -23.21 17.59 -7.27
N GLN A 390 -23.10 17.08 -8.50
CA GLN A 390 -24.26 16.62 -9.28
C GLN A 390 -25.04 15.50 -8.57
N LYS A 391 -24.32 14.57 -7.88
CA LYS A 391 -24.98 13.49 -7.15
C LYS A 391 -25.64 13.96 -5.88
N VAL A 392 -25.02 14.89 -5.16
CA VAL A 392 -25.64 15.55 -3.98
C VAL A 392 -26.91 16.30 -4.38
N ASP A 393 -26.86 17.09 -5.45
CA ASP A 393 -28.04 17.83 -5.93
C ASP A 393 -29.17 16.87 -6.38
N ALA A 394 -28.82 15.79 -7.06
CA ALA A 394 -29.80 14.77 -7.41
C ALA A 394 -30.41 14.09 -6.17
N ALA A 395 -29.62 13.83 -5.12
CA ALA A 395 -30.09 13.21 -3.87
C ALA A 395 -31.10 14.07 -3.14
N LYS A 396 -30.93 15.40 -3.14
CA LYS A 396 -31.91 16.36 -2.56
C LYS A 396 -33.30 16.21 -3.20
N GLY A 397 -33.37 15.90 -4.50
CA GLY A 397 -34.61 15.64 -5.21
C GLY A 397 -35.37 14.40 -4.67
N PHE A 398 -34.70 13.52 -3.94
CA PHE A 398 -35.26 12.34 -3.27
C PHE A 398 -35.44 12.54 -1.75
N GLY A 399 -35.25 13.76 -1.23
CA GLY A 399 -35.37 14.07 0.21
C GLY A 399 -34.20 13.51 1.05
N ILE A 400 -33.05 13.33 0.44
CA ILE A 400 -31.80 12.93 1.11
C ILE A 400 -30.94 14.19 1.26
N ASP A 401 -30.72 14.63 2.50
CA ASP A 401 -29.91 15.79 2.85
C ASP A 401 -28.43 15.42 3.04
#